data_f4327747142e671cb2004b7a4477f4fc
#
_entry.id   f4327747142e671cb2004b7a4477f4fc
#
_cell.length_a   1.000
_cell.length_b   1.000
_cell.length_c   1.000
_cell.angle_alpha   90.00
_cell.angle_beta   90.00
_cell.angle_gamma   90.00
#
_symmetry.space_group_name_H-M   'P 1'
#
loop_
_entity.id
_entity.type
_entity.pdbx_description
1 polymer ?
#
loop_
_entity_poly.entity_id
_entity_poly.type
_entity_poly.pdbx_seq_one_letter_code
_entity_poly.pdbx_strand_id
1 'polypeptide(L)'
;MTKTGRMTLCSLALAVASALSLSSCQGKTKTEQKSAPSTPSEVQATGLPIALVRMDSVSSQYKFAQEVKQALEKDAIAHQTRLQGKSAAIQKAAADFERRMRINAFVSAEAQQAEQQKIIRMQQEGEALSAELSQKLAMKQQSLLEDVMTEIRAQLKEYNKDGRYKLILTQVGDNVLYADEALDITDDFIKYLNEHYTSSKASVAADSTAKKK
;
A
#
# COMPACT_ATOMS: atom_id res chain seq x y z
N MET A 1 -27.38 32.91 -20.58
CA MET A 1 -26.64 34.11 -20.18
C MET A 1 -25.23 33.65 -19.85
N THR A 2 -24.36 33.47 -20.83
CA THR A 2 -23.30 34.33 -21.39
C THR A 2 -22.46 35.06 -20.35
N LYS A 3 -21.20 34.63 -20.18
CA LYS A 3 -20.03 35.53 -20.24
C LYS A 3 -18.74 34.80 -20.49
N THR A 4 -18.31 34.87 -21.70
CA THR A 4 -16.97 34.70 -22.25
C THR A 4 -16.00 35.75 -21.68
N GLY A 5 -14.78 35.36 -21.34
CA GLY A 5 -13.65 36.25 -21.01
C GLY A 5 -12.39 35.77 -21.71
N ARG A 6 -12.14 36.31 -22.89
CA ARG A 6 -10.87 36.26 -23.64
C ARG A 6 -9.98 37.41 -23.15
N MET A 7 -8.71 37.16 -22.90
CA MET A 7 -7.63 38.17 -22.90
C MET A 7 -6.33 37.43 -23.20
N THR A 8 -5.89 37.53 -24.42
CA THR A 8 -4.99 38.47 -25.13
C THR A 8 -3.49 38.28 -24.83
N LEU A 9 -2.82 37.92 -25.91
CA LEU A 9 -1.38 37.90 -26.15
C LEU A 9 -0.66 39.19 -25.67
N CYS A 10 0.57 39.05 -25.22
CA CYS A 10 1.58 40.08 -25.35
C CYS A 10 2.93 39.43 -25.69
N SER A 11 3.28 39.59 -26.96
CA SER A 11 4.62 39.42 -27.54
C SER A 11 5.51 40.56 -27.09
N LEU A 12 6.74 40.27 -26.65
CA LEU A 12 7.80 41.27 -26.69
C LEU A 12 9.13 40.61 -27.14
N ALA A 13 9.49 40.88 -28.37
CA ALA A 13 10.79 40.61 -28.91
C ALA A 13 11.77 41.73 -28.49
N LEU A 14 12.98 41.37 -28.05
CA LEU A 14 14.10 42.31 -28.01
C LEU A 14 15.36 41.61 -28.51
N ALA A 15 15.75 42.00 -29.69
CA ALA A 15 17.05 41.70 -30.31
C ALA A 15 18.07 42.75 -29.84
N VAL A 16 19.25 42.31 -29.44
CA VAL A 16 20.46 43.17 -29.34
C VAL A 16 21.64 42.38 -29.87
N ALA A 17 22.14 42.89 -31.00
CA ALA A 17 23.38 42.50 -31.63
C ALA A 17 24.51 43.42 -31.14
N SER A 18 25.72 42.89 -30.89
CA SER A 18 27.03 43.63 -30.85
C SER A 18 28.13 42.57 -30.83
N ALA A 19 28.81 42.30 -31.90
CA ALA A 19 30.01 42.94 -32.52
C ALA A 19 31.32 42.52 -31.82
N LEU A 20 32.04 41.65 -32.53
CA LEU A 20 33.48 41.61 -32.85
C LEU A 20 34.53 42.19 -31.91
N SER A 21 35.48 41.33 -31.50
CA SER A 21 36.89 41.71 -31.48
C SER A 21 37.78 40.47 -31.70
N LEU A 22 38.48 40.53 -32.83
CA LEU A 22 39.60 39.69 -33.23
C LEU A 22 40.84 40.11 -32.42
N SER A 23 41.53 39.13 -31.85
CA SER A 23 42.94 39.30 -31.46
C SER A 23 43.70 38.05 -31.91
N SER A 24 44.48 38.22 -32.92
CA SER A 24 45.48 37.32 -33.48
C SER A 24 46.73 37.33 -32.59
N CYS A 25 47.20 36.15 -32.20
CA CYS A 25 48.61 35.95 -31.91
C CYS A 25 49.04 34.56 -32.43
N GLN A 26 49.95 34.62 -33.34
CA GLN A 26 50.59 33.58 -34.09
C GLN A 26 51.77 33.01 -33.29
N GLY A 27 51.82 31.73 -33.08
CA GLY A 27 52.97 31.04 -32.53
C GLY A 27 52.97 29.59 -33.02
N LYS A 28 53.83 29.32 -34.02
CA LYS A 28 54.11 27.98 -34.57
C LYS A 28 54.73 27.06 -33.52
N THR A 29 54.19 25.87 -33.35
CA THR A 29 54.99 24.64 -33.35
C THR A 29 54.10 23.43 -33.69
N LYS A 30 54.48 22.68 -34.66
CA LYS A 30 53.91 21.40 -35.10
C LYS A 30 54.13 20.37 -34.02
N THR A 31 53.10 19.71 -33.64
CA THR A 31 53.13 18.27 -33.32
C THR A 31 51.73 17.71 -33.62
N GLU A 32 51.66 16.94 -34.70
CA GLU A 32 50.51 16.11 -35.00
C GLU A 32 50.37 15.06 -33.91
N GLN A 33 49.40 15.28 -33.04
CA GLN A 33 48.92 14.21 -32.17
C GLN A 33 47.54 13.82 -32.65
N LYS A 34 47.57 12.75 -33.44
CA LYS A 34 46.41 12.00 -33.92
C LYS A 34 45.58 11.64 -32.71
N SER A 35 44.50 12.34 -32.45
CA SER A 35 43.48 11.96 -31.50
C SER A 35 42.84 10.67 -31.98
N ALA A 36 43.26 9.57 -31.40
CA ALA A 36 42.52 8.33 -31.48
C ALA A 36 41.12 8.55 -30.89
N PRO A 37 40.06 7.95 -31.48
CA PRO A 37 38.76 7.97 -30.85
C PRO A 37 38.90 7.33 -29.49
N SER A 38 38.55 8.08 -28.44
CA SER A 38 38.44 7.57 -27.11
C SER A 38 37.35 6.49 -27.13
N THR A 39 37.78 5.25 -27.16
CA THR A 39 36.97 4.09 -26.81
C THR A 39 36.31 4.42 -25.48
N PRO A 40 35.01 4.25 -25.32
CA PRO A 40 34.41 4.34 -24.02
C PRO A 40 35.19 3.38 -23.12
N SER A 41 35.88 3.89 -22.10
CA SER A 41 36.45 3.05 -21.06
C SER A 41 35.30 2.16 -20.59
N GLU A 42 35.37 0.88 -20.87
CA GLU A 42 34.64 -0.12 -20.14
C GLU A 42 34.94 0.17 -18.66
N VAL A 43 34.04 0.86 -18.02
CA VAL A 43 33.95 0.88 -16.58
C VAL A 43 33.68 -0.59 -16.28
N GLN A 44 34.73 -1.37 -16.02
CA GLN A 44 34.61 -2.65 -15.34
C GLN A 44 33.95 -2.28 -14.02
N ALA A 45 32.63 -2.31 -14.03
CA ALA A 45 31.83 -2.26 -12.84
C ALA A 45 32.20 -3.52 -12.06
N THR A 46 33.16 -3.36 -11.15
CA THR A 46 33.27 -4.21 -9.97
C THR A 46 32.01 -3.92 -9.16
N GLY A 47 30.86 -4.12 -9.80
CA GLY A 47 29.57 -3.79 -9.28
C GLY A 47 29.30 -4.67 -8.07
N LEU A 48 28.97 -4.05 -6.95
CA LEU A 48 28.35 -4.77 -5.86
C LEU A 48 27.23 -5.63 -6.43
N PRO A 49 27.18 -6.93 -6.16
CA PRO A 49 26.08 -7.77 -6.62
C PRO A 49 24.80 -7.32 -5.99
N ILE A 50 24.00 -6.62 -6.77
CA ILE A 50 22.70 -6.06 -6.39
C ILE A 50 21.62 -6.95 -6.98
N ALA A 51 20.53 -7.13 -6.25
CA ALA A 51 19.32 -7.78 -6.73
C ALA A 51 18.10 -6.89 -6.48
N LEU A 52 17.04 -7.14 -7.25
CA LEU A 52 15.75 -6.47 -7.15
C LEU A 52 14.64 -7.49 -6.88
N VAL A 53 13.70 -7.14 -6.02
CA VAL A 53 12.50 -7.93 -5.74
C VAL A 53 11.26 -7.04 -5.88
N ARG A 54 10.32 -7.41 -6.75
CA ARG A 54 9.04 -6.73 -6.93
C ARG A 54 8.06 -7.18 -5.86
N MET A 55 7.72 -6.27 -4.94
CA MET A 55 6.87 -6.58 -3.80
C MET A 55 5.40 -6.79 -4.16
N ASP A 56 4.92 -6.21 -5.23
CA ASP A 56 3.57 -6.47 -5.79
C ASP A 56 3.42 -7.93 -6.25
N SER A 57 4.42 -8.46 -6.96
CA SER A 57 4.48 -9.86 -7.36
C SER A 57 4.58 -10.80 -6.16
N VAL A 58 5.43 -10.47 -5.17
CA VAL A 58 5.53 -11.24 -3.93
C VAL A 58 4.18 -11.24 -3.19
N SER A 59 3.55 -10.08 -3.04
CA SER A 59 2.26 -9.95 -2.33
C SER A 59 1.13 -10.72 -3.01
N SER A 60 1.17 -10.86 -4.35
CA SER A 60 0.15 -11.57 -5.12
C SER A 60 0.38 -13.08 -5.23
N GLN A 61 1.64 -13.55 -5.14
CA GLN A 61 2.00 -14.94 -5.44
C GLN A 61 2.56 -15.72 -4.24
N TYR A 62 2.99 -15.05 -3.17
CA TYR A 62 3.43 -15.71 -1.95
C TYR A 62 2.25 -16.25 -1.16
N LYS A 63 2.21 -17.57 -0.91
CA LYS A 63 1.10 -18.26 -0.24
C LYS A 63 0.74 -17.65 1.11
N PHE A 64 1.74 -17.27 1.92
CA PHE A 64 1.48 -16.63 3.20
C PHE A 64 0.77 -15.28 3.05
N ALA A 65 1.20 -14.44 2.10
CA ALA A 65 0.55 -13.16 1.83
C ALA A 65 -0.89 -13.35 1.33
N GLN A 66 -1.13 -14.37 0.49
CA GLN A 66 -2.47 -14.72 0.04
C GLN A 66 -3.37 -15.20 1.19
N GLU A 67 -2.87 -16.05 2.09
CA GLU A 67 -3.64 -16.52 3.26
C GLU A 67 -3.96 -15.36 4.21
N VAL A 68 -3.01 -14.45 4.44
CA VAL A 68 -3.23 -13.21 5.22
C VAL A 68 -4.33 -12.35 4.60
N LYS A 69 -4.28 -12.16 3.28
CA LYS A 69 -5.33 -11.43 2.55
C LYS A 69 -6.70 -12.08 2.70
N GLN A 70 -6.79 -13.39 2.52
CA GLN A 70 -8.04 -14.15 2.70
C GLN A 70 -8.57 -14.06 4.13
N ALA A 71 -7.70 -14.09 5.14
CA ALA A 71 -8.10 -13.92 6.53
C ALA A 71 -8.69 -12.52 6.79
N LEU A 72 -8.09 -11.46 6.24
CA LEU A 72 -8.63 -10.10 6.34
C LEU A 72 -9.97 -9.94 5.63
N GLU A 73 -10.13 -10.52 4.45
CA GLU A 73 -11.39 -10.52 3.71
C GLU A 73 -12.50 -11.22 4.49
N LYS A 74 -12.19 -12.37 5.09
CA LYS A 74 -13.12 -13.11 5.95
C LYS A 74 -13.56 -12.29 7.16
N ASP A 75 -12.63 -11.61 7.82
CA ASP A 75 -12.95 -10.75 8.96
C ASP A 75 -13.79 -9.54 8.53
N ALA A 76 -13.49 -8.91 7.41
CA ALA A 76 -14.27 -7.81 6.87
C ALA A 76 -15.73 -8.23 6.57
N ILE A 77 -15.93 -9.40 5.96
CA ILE A 77 -17.26 -9.99 5.73
C ILE A 77 -17.97 -10.27 7.06
N ALA A 78 -17.30 -10.85 8.04
CA ALA A 78 -17.86 -11.13 9.36
C ALA A 78 -18.28 -9.82 10.07
N HIS A 79 -17.47 -8.78 10.01
CA HIS A 79 -17.80 -7.45 10.55
C HIS A 79 -19.02 -6.86 9.86
N GLN A 80 -19.06 -6.89 8.54
CA GLN A 80 -20.22 -6.40 7.76
C GLN A 80 -21.49 -7.15 8.13
N THR A 81 -21.46 -8.46 8.24
CA THR A 81 -22.60 -9.29 8.63
C THR A 81 -23.10 -8.93 10.04
N ARG A 82 -22.17 -8.70 10.98
CA ARG A 82 -22.51 -8.31 12.35
C ARG A 82 -23.18 -6.94 12.41
N LEU A 83 -22.70 -5.97 11.63
CA LEU A 83 -23.31 -4.63 11.53
C LEU A 83 -24.69 -4.69 10.89
N GLN A 84 -24.87 -5.47 9.83
CA GLN A 84 -26.17 -5.69 9.20
C GLN A 84 -27.17 -6.29 10.18
N GLY A 85 -26.77 -7.32 10.94
CA GLY A 85 -27.60 -7.93 11.96
C GLY A 85 -28.02 -6.91 13.06
N LYS A 86 -27.09 -6.06 13.52
CA LYS A 86 -27.37 -5.01 14.50
C LYS A 86 -28.35 -3.98 13.94
N SER A 87 -28.14 -3.53 12.70
CA SER A 87 -29.04 -2.58 12.01
C SER A 87 -30.45 -3.16 11.84
N ALA A 88 -30.56 -4.42 11.39
CA ALA A 88 -31.84 -5.09 11.27
C ALA A 88 -32.60 -5.22 12.62
N ALA A 89 -31.87 -5.51 13.72
CA ALA A 89 -32.46 -5.55 15.04
C ALA A 89 -33.00 -4.19 15.51
N ILE A 90 -32.26 -3.13 15.23
CA ILE A 90 -32.68 -1.74 15.54
C ILE A 90 -33.94 -1.39 14.73
N GLN A 91 -33.93 -1.63 13.43
CA GLN A 91 -35.08 -1.37 12.56
C GLN A 91 -36.32 -2.14 13.01
N LYS A 92 -36.17 -3.43 13.37
CA LYS A 92 -37.26 -4.23 13.90
C LYS A 92 -37.81 -3.68 15.19
N ALA A 93 -36.94 -3.28 16.14
CA ALA A 93 -37.35 -2.71 17.43
C ALA A 93 -38.13 -1.38 17.21
N ALA A 94 -37.64 -0.53 16.31
CA ALA A 94 -38.30 0.73 15.95
C ALA A 94 -39.69 0.47 15.31
N ALA A 95 -39.80 -0.43 14.35
CA ALA A 95 -41.05 -0.78 13.69
C ALA A 95 -42.08 -1.40 14.67
N ASP A 96 -41.63 -2.28 15.60
CA ASP A 96 -42.48 -2.86 16.63
C ASP A 96 -42.97 -1.78 17.60
N PHE A 97 -42.13 -0.81 17.97
CA PHE A 97 -42.49 0.32 18.81
C PHE A 97 -43.54 1.19 18.13
N GLU A 98 -43.36 1.58 16.87
CA GLU A 98 -44.32 2.37 16.11
C GLU A 98 -45.67 1.63 15.94
N ARG A 99 -45.65 0.34 15.69
CA ARG A 99 -46.85 -0.48 15.59
C ARG A 99 -47.63 -0.46 16.91
N ARG A 100 -46.95 -0.68 18.05
CA ARG A 100 -47.56 -0.65 19.39
C ARG A 100 -48.12 0.73 19.77
N MET A 101 -47.46 1.80 19.33
CA MET A 101 -47.94 3.17 19.48
C MET A 101 -49.28 3.36 18.74
N ARG A 102 -49.37 2.96 17.50
CA ARG A 102 -50.56 3.12 16.66
C ARG A 102 -51.79 2.41 17.22
N ILE A 103 -51.63 1.28 17.89
CA ILE A 103 -52.72 0.49 18.45
C ILE A 103 -52.89 0.68 19.97
N ASN A 104 -52.26 1.69 20.56
CA ASN A 104 -52.27 1.96 22.00
C ASN A 104 -51.99 0.73 22.86
N ALA A 105 -51.00 -0.09 22.45
CA ALA A 105 -50.70 -1.36 23.12
C ALA A 105 -49.66 -1.26 24.26
N PHE A 106 -49.34 -0.06 24.70
CA PHE A 106 -48.48 0.13 25.89
C PHE A 106 -49.36 0.13 27.17
N VAL A 107 -48.87 -0.62 28.17
CA VAL A 107 -49.60 -0.75 29.45
C VAL A 107 -49.47 0.49 30.33
N SER A 108 -48.48 1.34 30.11
CA SER A 108 -48.25 2.61 30.80
C SER A 108 -47.33 3.53 30.00
N ALA A 109 -47.32 4.84 30.34
CA ALA A 109 -46.41 5.81 29.78
C ALA A 109 -44.94 5.49 30.10
N GLU A 110 -44.66 4.96 31.28
CA GLU A 110 -43.32 4.55 31.70
C GLU A 110 -42.80 3.37 30.84
N ALA A 111 -43.68 2.40 30.52
CA ALA A 111 -43.35 1.28 29.65
C ALA A 111 -43.00 1.76 28.22
N GLN A 112 -43.78 2.72 27.70
CA GLN A 112 -43.50 3.35 26.41
C GLN A 112 -42.15 4.07 26.40
N GLN A 113 -41.86 4.88 27.43
CA GLN A 113 -40.63 5.64 27.55
C GLN A 113 -39.43 4.69 27.70
N ALA A 114 -39.56 3.60 28.46
CA ALA A 114 -38.51 2.59 28.61
C ALA A 114 -38.13 1.91 27.28
N GLU A 115 -39.14 1.56 26.47
CA GLU A 115 -38.89 0.94 25.14
C GLU A 115 -38.24 1.94 24.18
N GLN A 116 -38.68 3.24 24.19
CA GLN A 116 -38.01 4.26 23.40
C GLN A 116 -36.53 4.44 23.78
N GLN A 117 -36.24 4.52 25.07
CA GLN A 117 -34.85 4.60 25.56
C GLN A 117 -34.03 3.38 25.19
N LYS A 118 -34.64 2.20 25.17
CA LYS A 118 -33.98 0.96 24.73
C LYS A 118 -33.56 1.07 23.26
N ILE A 119 -34.43 1.57 22.38
CA ILE A 119 -34.10 1.76 20.95
C ILE A 119 -32.92 2.74 20.80
N ILE A 120 -32.95 3.87 21.55
CA ILE A 120 -31.85 4.85 21.54
C ILE A 120 -30.53 4.18 21.98
N ARG A 121 -30.56 3.38 23.05
CA ARG A 121 -29.36 2.63 23.47
C ARG A 121 -28.89 1.66 22.40
N MET A 122 -29.80 0.95 21.74
CA MET A 122 -29.45 0.03 20.64
C MET A 122 -28.78 0.76 19.47
N GLN A 123 -29.19 1.99 19.16
CA GLN A 123 -28.55 2.84 18.15
C GLN A 123 -27.14 3.24 18.56
N GLN A 124 -26.98 3.73 19.80
CA GLN A 124 -25.66 4.09 20.34
C GLN A 124 -24.69 2.89 20.38
N GLU A 125 -25.20 1.72 20.79
CA GLU A 125 -24.41 0.46 20.75
C GLU A 125 -24.06 0.06 19.30
N GLY A 126 -24.92 0.34 18.32
CA GLY A 126 -24.65 0.09 16.91
C GLY A 126 -23.52 0.97 16.38
N GLU A 127 -23.53 2.26 16.73
CA GLU A 127 -22.46 3.21 16.38
C GLU A 127 -21.14 2.82 17.05
N ALA A 128 -21.17 2.51 18.35
CA ALA A 128 -19.99 2.06 19.09
C ALA A 128 -19.40 0.76 18.49
N LEU A 129 -20.26 -0.20 18.14
CA LEU A 129 -19.85 -1.44 17.48
C LEU A 129 -19.18 -1.17 16.12
N SER A 130 -19.73 -0.24 15.32
CA SER A 130 -19.15 0.13 14.03
C SER A 130 -17.75 0.70 14.18
N ALA A 131 -17.56 1.64 15.12
CA ALA A 131 -16.27 2.23 15.42
C ALA A 131 -15.26 1.16 15.92
N GLU A 132 -15.67 0.30 16.85
CA GLU A 132 -14.85 -0.79 17.39
C GLU A 132 -14.38 -1.75 16.30
N LEU A 133 -15.29 -2.22 15.43
CA LEU A 133 -14.98 -3.17 14.37
C LEU A 133 -14.06 -2.56 13.31
N SER A 134 -14.28 -1.29 12.95
CA SER A 134 -13.41 -0.56 12.02
C SER A 134 -11.98 -0.42 12.58
N GLN A 135 -11.85 -0.05 13.85
CA GLN A 135 -10.55 0.05 14.51
C GLN A 135 -9.85 -1.30 14.59
N LYS A 136 -10.57 -2.36 14.98
CA LYS A 136 -10.01 -3.72 15.05
C LYS A 136 -9.50 -4.19 13.70
N LEU A 137 -10.26 -3.96 12.62
CA LEU A 137 -9.85 -4.35 11.27
C LEU A 137 -8.59 -3.59 10.83
N ALA A 138 -8.51 -2.29 11.07
CA ALA A 138 -7.34 -1.47 10.74
C ALA A 138 -6.09 -1.92 11.51
N MET A 139 -6.20 -2.16 12.81
CA MET A 139 -5.09 -2.65 13.64
C MET A 139 -4.63 -4.04 13.18
N LYS A 140 -5.56 -4.93 12.87
CA LYS A 140 -5.24 -6.28 12.38
C LYS A 140 -4.55 -6.22 11.02
N GLN A 141 -5.03 -5.38 10.10
CA GLN A 141 -4.40 -5.17 8.81
C GLN A 141 -2.95 -4.71 8.95
N GLN A 142 -2.68 -3.72 9.82
CA GLN A 142 -1.33 -3.24 10.06
C GLN A 142 -0.42 -4.35 10.63
N SER A 143 -0.89 -5.06 11.66
CA SER A 143 -0.12 -6.14 12.29
C SER A 143 0.22 -7.25 11.29
N LEU A 144 -0.73 -7.67 10.47
CA LEU A 144 -0.51 -8.74 9.48
C LEU A 144 0.43 -8.32 8.35
N LEU A 145 0.42 -7.04 7.94
CA LEU A 145 1.40 -6.52 6.99
C LEU A 145 2.81 -6.53 7.59
N GLU A 146 2.97 -6.16 8.86
CA GLU A 146 4.24 -6.23 9.58
C GLU A 146 4.74 -7.67 9.70
N ASP A 147 3.86 -8.63 9.98
CA ASP A 147 4.18 -10.05 10.06
C ASP A 147 4.66 -10.60 8.71
N VAL A 148 3.96 -10.27 7.62
CA VAL A 148 4.35 -10.65 6.25
C VAL A 148 5.73 -10.08 5.90
N MET A 149 5.97 -8.79 6.17
CA MET A 149 7.25 -8.15 5.90
C MET A 149 8.38 -8.70 6.75
N THR A 150 8.10 -9.08 8.00
CA THR A 150 9.07 -9.71 8.90
C THR A 150 9.45 -11.10 8.40
N GLU A 151 8.47 -11.89 7.97
CA GLU A 151 8.71 -13.20 7.37
C GLU A 151 9.52 -13.09 6.06
N ILE A 152 9.15 -12.17 5.15
CA ILE A 152 9.90 -11.94 3.91
C ILE A 152 11.37 -11.59 4.21
N ARG A 153 11.63 -10.72 5.19
CA ARG A 153 13.02 -10.37 5.57
C ARG A 153 13.79 -11.56 6.16
N ALA A 154 13.13 -12.39 6.95
CA ALA A 154 13.73 -13.59 7.51
C ALA A 154 14.08 -14.59 6.40
N GLN A 155 13.16 -14.83 5.47
CA GLN A 155 13.36 -15.72 4.33
C GLN A 155 14.42 -15.18 3.35
N LEU A 156 14.52 -13.85 3.15
CA LEU A 156 15.59 -13.24 2.35
C LEU A 156 16.98 -13.50 2.92
N LYS A 157 17.15 -13.51 4.25
CA LYS A 157 18.41 -13.84 4.89
C LYS A 157 18.82 -15.28 4.61
N GLU A 158 17.90 -16.22 4.70
CA GLU A 158 18.18 -17.63 4.41
C GLU A 158 18.41 -17.85 2.91
N TYR A 159 17.64 -17.21 2.04
CA TYR A 159 17.81 -17.25 0.59
C TYR A 159 19.18 -16.72 0.15
N ASN A 160 19.69 -15.70 0.81
CA ASN A 160 20.99 -15.08 0.52
C ASN A 160 22.11 -15.56 1.47
N LYS A 161 21.98 -16.74 2.06
CA LYS A 161 22.95 -17.28 3.04
C LYS A 161 24.34 -17.48 2.47
N ASP A 162 24.43 -17.76 1.18
CA ASP A 162 25.68 -17.88 0.42
C ASP A 162 26.36 -16.51 0.15
N GLY A 163 25.66 -15.40 0.45
CA GLY A 163 26.19 -14.04 0.30
C GLY A 163 26.35 -13.58 -1.14
N ARG A 164 25.62 -14.23 -2.09
CA ARG A 164 25.67 -13.92 -3.53
C ARG A 164 25.24 -12.48 -3.83
N TYR A 165 24.34 -11.91 -3.04
CA TYR A 165 23.93 -10.51 -3.17
C TYR A 165 24.43 -9.71 -1.96
N LYS A 166 25.02 -8.53 -2.21
CA LYS A 166 25.43 -7.59 -1.17
C LYS A 166 24.35 -6.57 -0.85
N LEU A 167 23.41 -6.37 -1.78
CA LEU A 167 22.28 -5.48 -1.64
C LEU A 167 21.07 -6.09 -2.36
N ILE A 168 19.95 -6.19 -1.67
CA ILE A 168 18.66 -6.58 -2.26
C ILE A 168 17.71 -5.41 -2.04
N LEU A 169 17.25 -4.83 -3.13
CA LEU A 169 16.31 -3.70 -3.13
C LEU A 169 14.89 -4.21 -3.37
N THR A 170 13.93 -3.52 -2.80
CA THR A 170 12.52 -3.76 -3.09
C THR A 170 12.01 -2.76 -4.11
N GLN A 171 11.26 -3.23 -5.11
CA GLN A 171 10.50 -2.38 -6.00
C GLN A 171 9.04 -2.31 -5.51
N VAL A 172 8.57 -1.09 -5.25
CA VAL A 172 7.19 -0.78 -4.85
C VAL A 172 6.74 0.45 -5.63
N GLY A 173 5.69 0.31 -6.44
CA GLY A 173 5.27 1.40 -7.33
C GLY A 173 6.43 1.89 -8.21
N ASP A 174 6.62 3.21 -8.28
CA ASP A 174 7.59 3.86 -9.17
C ASP A 174 8.93 4.22 -8.49
N ASN A 175 9.29 3.58 -7.36
CA ASN A 175 10.54 3.87 -6.66
C ASN A 175 11.80 3.43 -7.46
N VAL A 176 11.64 2.53 -8.43
CA VAL A 176 12.68 2.11 -9.38
C VAL A 176 12.13 2.33 -10.78
N LEU A 177 12.67 3.33 -11.48
CA LEU A 177 12.22 3.68 -12.83
C LEU A 177 12.77 2.74 -13.91
N TYR A 178 13.96 2.19 -13.68
CA TYR A 178 14.62 1.25 -14.57
C TYR A 178 15.53 0.33 -13.80
N ALA A 179 15.51 -0.94 -14.11
CA ALA A 179 16.47 -1.93 -13.71
C ALA A 179 16.65 -2.94 -14.85
N ASP A 180 17.86 -3.46 -14.98
CA ASP A 180 18.13 -4.57 -15.89
C ASP A 180 17.41 -5.82 -15.41
N GLU A 181 16.79 -6.58 -16.33
CA GLU A 181 16.08 -7.83 -15.98
C GLU A 181 16.97 -8.85 -15.27
N ALA A 182 18.26 -8.85 -15.55
CA ALA A 182 19.24 -9.72 -14.89
C ALA A 182 19.39 -9.45 -13.37
N LEU A 183 18.92 -8.29 -12.89
CA LEU A 183 18.89 -7.96 -11.46
C LEU A 183 17.62 -8.45 -10.77
N ASP A 184 16.59 -8.80 -11.51
CA ASP A 184 15.29 -9.21 -10.97
C ASP A 184 15.33 -10.68 -10.54
N ILE A 185 15.30 -10.90 -9.24
CA ILE A 185 15.28 -12.26 -8.62
C ILE A 185 13.87 -12.62 -8.13
N THR A 186 12.85 -11.85 -8.50
CA THR A 186 11.50 -11.96 -7.92
C THR A 186 10.92 -13.36 -8.05
N ASP A 187 10.95 -13.94 -9.25
CA ASP A 187 10.32 -15.23 -9.51
C ASP A 187 11.03 -16.37 -8.77
N ASP A 188 12.37 -16.37 -8.77
CA ASP A 188 13.17 -17.35 -8.02
C ASP A 188 12.93 -17.22 -6.51
N PHE A 189 12.84 -16.00 -6.01
CA PHE A 189 12.58 -15.76 -4.60
C PHE A 189 11.15 -16.16 -4.21
N ILE A 190 10.13 -15.88 -5.04
CA ILE A 190 8.75 -16.36 -4.81
C ILE A 190 8.68 -17.88 -4.78
N LYS A 191 9.37 -18.54 -5.70
CA LYS A 191 9.47 -20.00 -5.71
C LYS A 191 10.06 -20.50 -4.40
N TYR A 192 11.20 -19.95 -3.97
CA TYR A 192 11.84 -20.27 -2.70
C TYR A 192 10.89 -20.05 -1.51
N LEU A 193 10.21 -18.90 -1.43
CA LEU A 193 9.25 -18.59 -0.38
C LEU A 193 8.13 -19.66 -0.30
N ASN A 194 7.59 -20.05 -1.46
CA ASN A 194 6.49 -21.00 -1.53
C ASN A 194 6.90 -22.46 -1.26
N GLU A 195 8.15 -22.82 -1.52
CA GLU A 195 8.72 -24.12 -1.17
C GLU A 195 9.01 -24.27 0.32
N HIS A 196 9.37 -23.16 1.00
CA HIS A 196 9.67 -23.14 2.44
C HIS A 196 8.50 -22.67 3.29
N TYR A 197 7.34 -22.42 2.68
CA TYR A 197 6.13 -22.03 3.39
C TYR A 197 5.42 -23.24 4.01
N THR A 198 5.05 -23.10 5.30
CA THR A 198 4.18 -24.04 6.00
C THR A 198 2.98 -23.29 6.57
N SER A 199 1.77 -23.75 6.33
CA SER A 199 0.51 -23.07 6.73
C SER A 199 0.35 -22.83 8.24
N SER A 200 1.17 -23.49 9.08
CA SER A 200 1.22 -23.21 10.52
C SER A 200 1.66 -21.78 10.86
N LYS A 201 2.37 -21.10 9.96
CA LYS A 201 2.81 -19.70 10.15
C LYS A 201 1.66 -18.71 10.07
N ALA A 202 0.67 -18.93 9.21
CA ALA A 202 -0.51 -18.07 9.11
C ALA A 202 -1.41 -18.16 10.35
N SER A 203 -1.52 -19.32 10.97
CA SER A 203 -2.28 -19.51 12.22
C SER A 203 -1.63 -18.80 13.41
N VAL A 204 -0.30 -18.77 13.49
CA VAL A 204 0.45 -18.06 14.55
C VAL A 204 0.31 -16.54 14.40
N ALA A 205 0.36 -16.00 13.19
CA ALA A 205 0.14 -14.59 12.93
C ALA A 205 -1.30 -14.16 13.30
N ALA A 206 -2.30 -15.00 13.02
CA ALA A 206 -3.69 -14.73 13.38
C ALA A 206 -3.94 -14.76 14.90
N ASP A 207 -3.18 -15.58 15.65
CA ASP A 207 -3.33 -15.78 17.12
C ASP A 207 -2.49 -14.77 17.93
N SER A 208 -1.38 -14.26 17.36
CA SER A 208 -0.51 -13.28 18.04
C SER A 208 -1.20 -11.94 18.30
N THR A 209 -2.22 -11.57 17.49
CA THR A 209 -3.04 -10.38 17.69
C THR A 209 -4.05 -10.53 18.85
N ALA A 210 -4.43 -11.76 19.22
CA ALA A 210 -5.35 -12.03 20.33
C ALA A 210 -4.65 -11.96 21.71
N LYS A 211 -3.33 -12.06 21.77
CA LYS A 211 -2.55 -12.21 23.02
C LYS A 211 -1.87 -10.94 23.52
N LYS A 212 -1.98 -9.81 22.78
CA LYS A 212 -1.48 -8.49 23.20
C LYS A 212 -2.59 -7.62 23.82
N LYS A 213 -3.35 -8.18 24.76
CA LYS A 213 -4.25 -7.44 25.65
C LYS A 213 -3.70 -7.47 27.06
#